data_9235452039efe25315390bee25c204d8
#
_entry.id   9235452039efe25315390bee25c204d8
#
_cell.length_a   1.000
_cell.length_b   1.000
_cell.length_c   1.000
_cell.angle_alpha   90.00
_cell.angle_beta   90.00
_cell.angle_gamma   90.00
#
_symmetry.space_group_name_H-M   'P 1'
#
loop_
_entity.id
_entity.type
_entity.pdbx_description
1 polymer ?
#
loop_
_entity_poly.entity_id
_entity_poly.type
_entity_poly.pdbx_seq_one_letter_code
_entity_poly.pdbx_strand_id
1 'polypeptide(L)'
;MRFELFVAARYLRARRRQAVVGLITVISIVGVAAGVASLIVALAITNGMRRDLQERLVGATAHVDLMRTAGDGIRDWRPLMARLAQQPHVTAVAPGLYGQVLISRGARSGGALIKGIVPSDELKVGNLLQSIQQGSAADLQPKPCGPDSTDPCPLNIGGPAGSPDASGLPPDAIPPIVIGNELAETLGATVGDTLLLTSPQGELTPLGLVPRYQRFRVVGIFASGFYQYDSSYAFLRLADAQRLFSEPDLISVLSFRIDDLYQAQQVGHELEQAAGNGFQATNWMEQNRELFRALKLEQVVTFIVLALIVMVAALNILIALTMMVMEKTRDIAVMMSFGVSATQVRRIFLLQGLLISSLGTALGLALGYAASLVGSHYRFIHLDASVYSIDYLPFAPQLTDAVLVAAVSLGMSLLATLYPSSSAARVLPAEALRYE
;
A
#
# COMPACT_ATOMS: atom_id res chain seq x y z
N MET A 1 -39.04 16.01 26.47
CA MET A 1 -38.24 14.95 25.82
C MET A 1 -39.01 13.63 25.63
N ARG A 2 -39.73 13.10 26.61
CA ARG A 2 -40.49 11.81 26.39
C ARG A 2 -41.62 11.94 25.36
N PHE A 3 -42.31 13.10 25.33
CA PHE A 3 -43.43 13.34 24.39
C PHE A 3 -42.89 13.53 22.95
N GLU A 4 -41.89 14.36 22.77
CA GLU A 4 -41.34 14.69 21.45
C GLU A 4 -40.76 13.41 20.77
N LEU A 5 -40.05 12.58 21.54
CA LEU A 5 -39.49 11.31 21.06
C LEU A 5 -40.58 10.29 20.71
N PHE A 6 -41.66 10.22 21.51
CA PHE A 6 -42.78 9.37 21.21
C PHE A 6 -43.49 9.77 19.91
N VAL A 7 -43.73 11.07 19.71
CA VAL A 7 -44.34 11.59 18.49
C VAL A 7 -43.43 11.37 17.27
N ALA A 8 -42.13 11.64 17.40
CA ALA A 8 -41.15 11.42 16.31
C ALA A 8 -41.11 9.94 15.89
N ALA A 9 -41.02 9.02 16.83
CA ALA A 9 -41.03 7.57 16.56
C ALA A 9 -42.37 7.08 15.97
N ARG A 10 -43.49 7.65 16.41
CA ARG A 10 -44.79 7.30 15.88
C ARG A 10 -45.01 7.80 14.45
N TYR A 11 -44.44 8.93 14.07
CA TYR A 11 -44.47 9.43 12.70
C TYR A 11 -43.66 8.56 11.73
N LEU A 12 -42.60 7.92 12.19
CA LEU A 12 -41.86 6.93 11.41
C LEU A 12 -42.66 5.63 11.17
N ARG A 13 -43.62 5.29 12.05
CA ARG A 13 -44.40 4.05 12.02
C ARG A 13 -45.78 4.28 11.36
N ALA A 14 -45.78 4.77 10.09
CA ALA A 14 -46.98 5.13 9.37
C ALA A 14 -47.93 3.94 9.14
N ARG A 15 -49.26 4.12 9.45
CA ARG A 15 -50.32 3.16 9.10
C ARG A 15 -50.67 3.30 7.61
N ARG A 16 -51.24 2.24 7.00
CA ARG A 16 -51.57 2.05 5.57
C ARG A 16 -52.19 3.24 4.81
N ARG A 17 -52.75 4.25 5.46
CA ARG A 17 -53.34 5.46 4.81
C ARG A 17 -52.36 6.56 4.43
N GLN A 18 -51.08 6.45 4.83
CA GLN A 18 -50.02 7.45 4.53
C GLN A 18 -48.82 6.76 3.88
N ALA A 19 -49.06 6.00 2.81
CA ALA A 19 -48.03 5.23 2.10
C ALA A 19 -46.85 6.11 1.60
N VAL A 20 -47.16 7.37 1.20
CA VAL A 20 -46.17 8.32 0.68
C VAL A 20 -45.14 8.70 1.76
N VAL A 21 -45.56 9.05 2.97
CA VAL A 21 -44.63 9.39 4.08
C VAL A 21 -43.72 8.21 4.43
N GLY A 22 -44.33 7.00 4.49
CA GLY A 22 -43.55 5.78 4.72
C GLY A 22 -42.51 5.53 3.64
N LEU A 23 -42.87 5.70 2.37
CA LEU A 23 -41.98 5.54 1.23
C LEU A 23 -40.80 6.54 1.29
N ILE A 24 -41.07 7.83 1.53
CA ILE A 24 -40.07 8.87 1.68
C ILE A 24 -39.08 8.53 2.81
N THR A 25 -39.61 8.09 3.95
CA THR A 25 -38.77 7.69 5.10
C THR A 25 -37.87 6.52 4.75
N VAL A 26 -38.39 5.49 4.07
CA VAL A 26 -37.59 4.32 3.66
C VAL A 26 -36.51 4.75 2.66
N ILE A 27 -36.86 5.55 1.65
CA ILE A 27 -35.88 6.08 0.66
C ILE A 27 -34.77 6.86 1.37
N SER A 28 -35.11 7.68 2.37
CA SER A 28 -34.14 8.44 3.14
C SER A 28 -33.18 7.55 3.94
N ILE A 29 -33.74 6.53 4.63
CA ILE A 29 -32.94 5.56 5.39
C ILE A 29 -32.00 4.79 4.45
N VAL A 30 -32.52 4.31 3.32
CA VAL A 30 -31.73 3.59 2.30
C VAL A 30 -30.66 4.50 1.70
N GLY A 31 -30.99 5.76 1.40
CA GLY A 31 -30.03 6.73 0.86
C GLY A 31 -28.88 7.00 1.83
N VAL A 32 -29.17 7.22 3.11
CA VAL A 32 -28.13 7.38 4.15
C VAL A 32 -27.33 6.09 4.31
N ALA A 33 -28.01 4.93 4.37
CA ALA A 33 -27.34 3.64 4.52
C ALA A 33 -26.41 3.34 3.34
N ALA A 34 -26.83 3.61 2.10
CA ALA A 34 -26.00 3.45 0.92
C ALA A 34 -24.79 4.39 0.93
N GLY A 35 -24.98 5.67 1.30
CA GLY A 35 -23.90 6.62 1.44
C GLY A 35 -22.86 6.20 2.48
N VAL A 36 -23.32 5.80 3.68
CA VAL A 36 -22.45 5.32 4.76
C VAL A 36 -21.74 4.02 4.39
N ALA A 37 -22.45 3.06 3.75
CA ALA A 37 -21.85 1.81 3.31
C ALA A 37 -20.75 2.07 2.25
N SER A 38 -21.01 2.92 1.27
CA SER A 38 -20.03 3.31 0.25
C SER A 38 -18.79 3.97 0.87
N LEU A 39 -18.98 4.82 1.90
CA LEU A 39 -17.88 5.44 2.66
C LEU A 39 -17.01 4.40 3.35
N ILE A 40 -17.62 3.46 4.07
CA ILE A 40 -16.88 2.41 4.78
C ILE A 40 -16.12 1.53 3.81
N VAL A 41 -16.71 1.11 2.70
CA VAL A 41 -16.05 0.29 1.68
C VAL A 41 -14.87 1.06 1.04
N ALA A 42 -15.06 2.34 0.67
CA ALA A 42 -14.01 3.16 0.10
C ALA A 42 -12.82 3.35 1.07
N LEU A 43 -13.10 3.65 2.34
CA LEU A 43 -12.06 3.76 3.37
C LEU A 43 -11.36 2.43 3.63
N ALA A 44 -12.11 1.31 3.66
CA ALA A 44 -11.53 -0.01 3.83
C ALA A 44 -10.57 -0.39 2.69
N ILE A 45 -10.89 -0.04 1.44
CA ILE A 45 -10.03 -0.24 0.28
C ILE A 45 -8.78 0.64 0.40
N THR A 46 -8.92 1.94 0.64
CA THR A 46 -7.79 2.87 0.77
C THR A 46 -6.83 2.46 1.89
N ASN A 47 -7.37 2.10 3.05
CA ASN A 47 -6.57 1.63 4.18
C ASN A 47 -5.90 0.29 3.88
N GLY A 48 -6.62 -0.64 3.23
CA GLY A 48 -6.11 -1.94 2.83
C GLY A 48 -4.95 -1.81 1.87
N MET A 49 -5.12 -1.02 0.81
CA MET A 49 -4.09 -0.79 -0.21
C MET A 49 -2.84 -0.13 0.38
N ARG A 50 -3.03 0.90 1.21
CA ARG A 50 -1.93 1.57 1.89
C ARG A 50 -1.16 0.62 2.82
N ARG A 51 -1.87 -0.18 3.60
CA ARG A 51 -1.26 -1.13 4.53
C ARG A 51 -0.51 -2.25 3.81
N ASP A 52 -1.12 -2.86 2.79
CA ASP A 52 -0.53 -3.95 2.03
C ASP A 52 0.73 -3.47 1.28
N LEU A 53 0.68 -2.33 0.61
CA LEU A 53 1.85 -1.72 -0.04
C LEU A 53 2.96 -1.40 0.97
N GLN A 54 2.61 -0.85 2.13
CA GLN A 54 3.60 -0.52 3.17
C GLN A 54 4.25 -1.79 3.74
N GLU A 55 3.48 -2.84 4.03
CA GLU A 55 4.00 -4.11 4.55
C GLU A 55 4.93 -4.81 3.53
N ARG A 56 4.57 -4.79 2.24
CA ARG A 56 5.40 -5.37 1.17
C ARG A 56 6.69 -4.59 0.92
N LEU A 57 6.61 -3.26 0.87
CA LEU A 57 7.79 -2.41 0.67
C LEU A 57 8.79 -2.55 1.81
N VAL A 58 8.29 -2.49 3.05
CA VAL A 58 9.13 -2.59 4.24
C VAL A 58 9.72 -3.97 4.43
N GLY A 59 8.95 -5.02 4.09
CA GLY A 59 9.44 -6.40 4.15
C GLY A 59 10.47 -6.73 3.08
N ALA A 60 10.36 -6.12 1.90
CA ALA A 60 11.20 -6.47 0.75
C ALA A 60 12.63 -5.92 0.84
N THR A 61 12.81 -4.70 1.34
CA THR A 61 14.07 -3.97 1.28
C THR A 61 14.63 -3.60 2.66
N ALA A 62 15.86 -3.13 2.67
CA ALA A 62 16.48 -2.50 3.83
C ALA A 62 15.70 -1.25 4.27
N HIS A 63 15.76 -0.94 5.56
CA HIS A 63 15.08 0.23 6.10
C HIS A 63 15.84 1.53 5.85
N VAL A 64 17.18 1.48 5.82
CA VAL A 64 18.08 2.59 5.53
C VAL A 64 19.22 2.07 4.67
N ASP A 65 19.54 2.79 3.63
CA ASP A 65 20.70 2.55 2.76
C ASP A 65 21.68 3.72 2.85
N LEU A 66 22.93 3.43 3.15
CA LEU A 66 24.01 4.40 3.22
C LEU A 66 24.92 4.27 1.99
N MET A 67 25.09 5.35 1.27
CA MET A 67 25.94 5.42 0.06
C MET A 67 26.89 6.60 0.11
N ARG A 68 27.88 6.62 -0.77
CA ARG A 68 28.67 7.83 -0.96
C ARG A 68 27.96 8.85 -1.82
N THR A 69 28.02 10.11 -1.39
CA THR A 69 27.41 11.24 -2.13
C THR A 69 28.01 11.42 -3.53
N ALA A 70 29.29 11.07 -3.69
CA ALA A 70 29.99 11.14 -4.99
C ALA A 70 29.58 10.02 -5.97
N GLY A 71 28.87 8.97 -5.49
CA GLY A 71 28.45 7.84 -6.30
C GLY A 71 29.59 6.90 -6.76
N ASP A 72 30.79 7.09 -6.22
CA ASP A 72 32.01 6.33 -6.56
C ASP A 72 32.13 5.00 -5.80
N GLY A 73 31.11 4.66 -5.00
CA GLY A 73 31.06 3.46 -4.17
C GLY A 73 31.94 3.55 -2.92
N ILE A 74 31.89 2.50 -2.10
CA ILE A 74 32.59 2.41 -0.82
C ILE A 74 33.68 1.35 -0.95
N ARG A 75 34.91 1.74 -0.80
CA ARG A 75 36.08 0.84 -0.68
C ARG A 75 36.39 0.66 0.80
N ASP A 76 37.16 -0.39 1.15
CA ASP A 76 37.50 -0.71 2.54
C ASP A 76 36.26 -0.71 3.49
N TRP A 77 35.17 -1.20 2.98
CA TRP A 77 33.83 -1.12 3.63
C TRP A 77 33.71 -1.95 4.92
N ARG A 78 34.56 -3.00 5.10
CA ARG A 78 34.46 -3.92 6.26
C ARG A 78 34.66 -3.23 7.60
N PRO A 79 35.68 -2.36 7.80
CA PRO A 79 35.83 -1.62 9.07
C PRO A 79 34.69 -0.62 9.31
N LEU A 80 34.21 0.04 8.24
CA LEU A 80 33.07 0.94 8.31
C LEU A 80 31.80 0.20 8.73
N MET A 81 31.51 -0.92 8.10
CA MET A 81 30.37 -1.79 8.42
C MET A 81 30.42 -2.25 9.88
N ALA A 82 31.58 -2.71 10.37
CA ALA A 82 31.73 -3.17 11.74
C ALA A 82 31.48 -2.04 12.77
N ARG A 83 31.91 -0.82 12.48
CA ARG A 83 31.67 0.36 13.30
C ARG A 83 30.20 0.77 13.31
N LEU A 84 29.54 0.81 12.15
CA LEU A 84 28.16 1.22 12.00
C LEU A 84 27.16 0.17 12.52
N ALA A 85 27.53 -1.10 12.51
CA ALA A 85 26.73 -2.18 13.07
C ALA A 85 26.52 -2.07 14.61
N GLN A 86 27.37 -1.26 15.28
CA GLN A 86 27.29 -1.04 16.73
C GLN A 86 26.43 0.18 17.11
N GLN A 87 25.89 0.90 16.13
CA GLN A 87 25.07 2.07 16.39
C GLN A 87 23.72 1.67 17.03
N PRO A 88 23.15 2.52 17.89
CA PRO A 88 21.84 2.30 18.46
C PRO A 88 20.79 2.08 17.35
N HIS A 89 19.79 1.25 17.65
CA HIS A 89 18.68 0.93 16.73
C HIS A 89 19.05 0.12 15.49
N VAL A 90 20.33 -0.17 15.22
CA VAL A 90 20.78 -1.05 14.12
C VAL A 90 20.69 -2.50 14.55
N THR A 91 19.89 -3.30 13.85
CA THR A 91 19.71 -4.74 14.13
C THR A 91 20.52 -5.64 13.21
N ALA A 92 20.71 -5.22 11.96
CA ALA A 92 21.53 -5.91 10.97
C ALA A 92 22.07 -4.96 9.91
N VAL A 93 23.18 -5.36 9.30
CA VAL A 93 23.86 -4.62 8.23
C VAL A 93 24.28 -5.61 7.15
N ALA A 94 24.11 -5.23 5.88
CA ALA A 94 24.56 -6.01 4.72
C ALA A 94 25.23 -5.10 3.68
N PRO A 95 26.36 -5.54 3.09
CA PRO A 95 26.97 -4.85 1.97
C PRO A 95 26.26 -5.21 0.67
N GLY A 96 26.09 -4.23 -0.23
CA GLY A 96 25.47 -4.42 -1.52
C GLY A 96 26.19 -3.71 -2.65
N LEU A 97 26.26 -4.35 -3.82
CA LEU A 97 26.73 -3.73 -5.06
C LEU A 97 25.60 -3.73 -6.08
N TYR A 98 25.07 -2.55 -6.39
CA TYR A 98 24.05 -2.39 -7.42
C TYR A 98 24.64 -2.10 -8.78
N GLY A 99 24.08 -2.71 -9.83
CA GLY A 99 24.42 -2.40 -11.21
C GLY A 99 23.32 -2.80 -12.17
N GLN A 100 23.14 -2.03 -13.23
CA GLN A 100 22.18 -2.35 -14.28
C GLN A 100 22.82 -3.26 -15.32
N VAL A 101 22.09 -4.27 -15.75
CA VAL A 101 22.52 -5.21 -16.78
C VAL A 101 21.37 -5.52 -17.73
N LEU A 102 21.74 -5.98 -18.92
CA LEU A 102 20.82 -6.68 -19.82
C LEU A 102 20.97 -8.19 -19.58
N ILE A 103 19.88 -8.85 -19.24
CA ILE A 103 19.82 -10.30 -19.09
C ILE A 103 19.20 -10.89 -20.37
N SER A 104 19.82 -11.90 -20.94
CA SER A 104 19.38 -12.53 -22.18
C SER A 104 19.32 -14.05 -22.03
N ARG A 105 18.27 -14.66 -22.63
CA ARG A 105 18.15 -16.11 -22.83
C ARG A 105 17.67 -16.36 -24.25
N GLY A 106 18.58 -16.80 -25.12
CA GLY A 106 18.28 -16.94 -26.54
C GLY A 106 17.86 -15.61 -27.18
N ALA A 107 16.66 -15.59 -27.76
CA ALA A 107 16.10 -14.40 -28.40
C ALA A 107 15.38 -13.43 -27.44
N ARG A 108 15.17 -13.82 -26.19
CA ARG A 108 14.49 -13.00 -25.18
C ARG A 108 15.52 -12.23 -24.35
N SER A 109 15.22 -10.98 -24.03
CA SER A 109 16.06 -10.14 -23.18
C SER A 109 15.22 -9.19 -22.35
N GLY A 110 15.75 -8.80 -21.19
CA GLY A 110 15.14 -7.84 -20.27
C GLY A 110 16.23 -7.07 -19.53
N GLY A 111 15.95 -5.79 -19.23
CA GLY A 111 16.80 -5.00 -18.32
C GLY A 111 16.56 -5.44 -16.88
N ALA A 112 17.65 -5.56 -16.11
CA ALA A 112 17.54 -5.89 -14.68
C ALA A 112 18.53 -5.10 -13.85
N LEU A 113 18.17 -4.87 -12.59
CA LEU A 113 19.02 -4.33 -11.55
C LEU A 113 19.62 -5.50 -10.76
N ILE A 114 20.91 -5.70 -10.91
CA ILE A 114 21.65 -6.68 -10.13
C ILE A 114 21.97 -6.11 -8.77
N LYS A 115 21.71 -6.90 -7.72
CA LYS A 115 22.24 -6.67 -6.38
C LYS A 115 23.25 -7.78 -6.06
N GLY A 116 24.54 -7.44 -6.02
CA GLY A 116 25.60 -8.29 -5.49
C GLY A 116 25.53 -8.30 -3.96
N ILE A 117 25.41 -9.46 -3.35
CA ILE A 117 25.12 -9.60 -1.90
C ILE A 117 26.04 -10.61 -1.23
N VAL A 118 26.17 -10.49 0.08
CA VAL A 118 26.62 -11.56 0.98
C VAL A 118 25.36 -12.25 1.54
N PRO A 119 25.03 -13.48 1.10
CA PRO A 119 23.73 -14.09 1.39
C PRO A 119 23.39 -14.21 2.88
N SER A 120 24.39 -14.48 3.73
CA SER A 120 24.21 -14.58 5.19
C SER A 120 23.79 -13.27 5.85
N ASP A 121 24.21 -12.14 5.31
CA ASP A 121 23.93 -10.82 5.86
C ASP A 121 22.64 -10.25 5.24
N GLU A 122 22.43 -10.46 3.93
CA GLU A 122 21.22 -10.03 3.24
C GLU A 122 19.96 -10.68 3.83
N LEU A 123 20.00 -11.96 4.21
CA LEU A 123 18.89 -12.65 4.88
C LEU A 123 18.48 -12.02 6.23
N LYS A 124 19.37 -11.26 6.86
CA LYS A 124 19.08 -10.55 8.12
C LYS A 124 18.47 -9.17 7.86
N VAL A 125 18.77 -8.54 6.72
CA VAL A 125 18.38 -7.18 6.40
C VAL A 125 17.07 -7.12 5.60
N GLY A 126 16.91 -7.99 4.60
CA GLY A 126 15.74 -8.04 3.73
C GLY A 126 15.10 -9.43 3.67
N ASN A 127 13.83 -9.49 3.23
CA ASN A 127 13.09 -10.74 3.13
C ASN A 127 12.98 -11.28 1.70
N LEU A 128 13.51 -10.59 0.68
CA LEU A 128 13.37 -11.01 -0.74
C LEU A 128 13.92 -12.42 -0.98
N LEU A 129 15.07 -12.75 -0.39
CA LEU A 129 15.63 -14.10 -0.49
C LEU A 129 14.85 -15.17 0.28
N GLN A 130 13.97 -14.77 1.21
CA GLN A 130 13.08 -15.69 1.93
C GLN A 130 11.81 -15.99 1.12
N SER A 131 11.48 -15.18 0.11
CA SER A 131 10.33 -15.34 -0.75
C SER A 131 10.59 -16.22 -1.99
N ILE A 132 11.66 -17.03 -1.98
CA ILE A 132 11.97 -17.95 -3.08
C ILE A 132 10.88 -19.03 -3.16
N GLN A 133 10.24 -19.13 -4.32
CA GLN A 133 9.20 -20.13 -4.61
C GLN A 133 9.76 -21.38 -5.31
N GLN A 134 10.80 -21.21 -6.11
CA GLN A 134 11.43 -22.31 -6.85
C GLN A 134 12.95 -22.25 -6.64
N GLY A 135 13.58 -23.39 -6.37
CA GLY A 135 15.00 -23.46 -6.09
C GLY A 135 15.37 -23.10 -4.65
N SER A 136 16.59 -22.62 -4.41
CA SER A 136 17.09 -22.33 -3.06
C SER A 136 18.08 -21.16 -3.02
N ALA A 137 17.96 -20.27 -2.01
CA ALA A 137 18.97 -19.26 -1.70
C ALA A 137 20.28 -19.88 -1.17
N ALA A 138 20.24 -21.10 -0.65
CA ALA A 138 21.45 -21.77 -0.13
C ALA A 138 22.50 -22.02 -1.22
N ASP A 139 22.05 -22.16 -2.47
CA ASP A 139 22.95 -22.35 -3.62
C ASP A 139 23.72 -21.07 -4.01
N LEU A 140 23.31 -19.89 -3.46
CA LEU A 140 24.12 -18.67 -3.51
C LEU A 140 25.29 -18.68 -2.53
N GLN A 141 25.30 -19.58 -1.54
CA GLN A 141 26.45 -19.66 -0.63
C GLN A 141 27.66 -20.28 -1.32
N PRO A 142 28.89 -19.79 -1.05
CA PRO A 142 30.10 -20.41 -1.59
C PRO A 142 30.21 -21.83 -1.05
N LYS A 143 30.32 -22.81 -1.96
CA LYS A 143 30.61 -24.20 -1.56
C LYS A 143 32.09 -24.31 -1.17
N PRO A 144 32.44 -24.93 -0.04
CA PRO A 144 33.85 -25.14 0.34
C PRO A 144 34.55 -26.08 -0.64
N CYS A 145 35.83 -25.81 -0.93
CA CYS A 145 36.65 -26.57 -1.88
C CYS A 145 37.23 -27.85 -1.30
N GLY A 146 36.42 -28.72 -0.78
CA GLY A 146 36.90 -29.99 -0.22
C GLY A 146 36.60 -30.12 1.27
N PRO A 147 36.77 -31.31 1.86
CA PRO A 147 36.35 -31.59 3.21
C PRO A 147 37.13 -30.82 4.29
N ASP A 148 38.28 -30.25 3.98
CA ASP A 148 39.14 -29.56 4.96
C ASP A 148 39.43 -28.07 4.66
N SER A 149 38.82 -27.47 3.62
CA SER A 149 39.08 -26.07 3.30
C SER A 149 37.97 -25.17 3.76
N THR A 150 38.29 -24.20 4.60
CA THR A 150 37.37 -23.11 5.04
C THR A 150 37.34 -21.97 4.00
N ASP A 151 38.21 -21.99 3.01
CA ASP A 151 38.25 -20.95 1.96
C ASP A 151 37.31 -21.28 0.79
N PRO A 152 36.58 -20.29 0.27
CA PRO A 152 35.73 -20.47 -0.92
C PRO A 152 36.62 -20.81 -2.11
N CYS A 153 36.18 -21.79 -2.91
CA CYS A 153 36.87 -22.18 -4.15
C CYS A 153 37.20 -20.97 -5.02
N PRO A 154 38.43 -20.74 -5.39
CA PRO A 154 38.72 -19.82 -6.48
C PRO A 154 38.07 -20.41 -7.73
N LEU A 155 36.98 -19.83 -8.18
CA LEU A 155 36.37 -20.18 -9.47
C LEU A 155 37.42 -19.85 -10.54
N ASN A 156 38.08 -20.89 -11.02
CA ASN A 156 39.09 -20.75 -12.07
C ASN A 156 38.41 -20.45 -13.42
N ILE A 157 37.94 -19.22 -13.57
CA ILE A 157 37.36 -18.70 -14.81
C ILE A 157 38.46 -17.84 -15.47
N GLY A 158 39.65 -18.43 -15.64
CA GLY A 158 40.75 -17.85 -16.38
C GLY A 158 40.72 -18.23 -17.86
N GLY A 159 39.63 -17.89 -18.54
CA GLY A 159 39.65 -17.79 -20.00
C GLY A 159 39.71 -16.33 -20.41
N PRO A 160 40.42 -15.94 -21.48
CA PRO A 160 40.41 -14.57 -21.97
C PRO A 160 38.95 -14.15 -22.26
N ALA A 161 38.57 -12.93 -21.84
CA ALA A 161 37.29 -12.35 -22.15
C ALA A 161 37.06 -12.40 -23.67
N GLY A 162 36.11 -13.23 -24.12
CA GLY A 162 35.77 -13.32 -25.53
C GLY A 162 35.57 -14.69 -26.13
N SER A 163 35.69 -15.78 -25.38
CA SER A 163 35.40 -17.12 -25.93
C SER A 163 33.89 -17.46 -25.76
N PRO A 164 33.08 -17.52 -26.84
CA PRO A 164 31.67 -17.83 -26.76
C PRO A 164 31.36 -19.30 -26.45
N ASP A 165 32.34 -20.18 -26.40
CA ASP A 165 32.17 -21.63 -26.31
C ASP A 165 32.41 -22.16 -24.89
N ALA A 166 31.49 -21.85 -23.96
CA ALA A 166 31.45 -22.51 -22.66
C ALA A 166 30.48 -23.72 -22.64
N SER A 167 30.24 -24.37 -23.79
CA SER A 167 29.41 -25.58 -23.91
C SER A 167 30.04 -26.84 -23.29
N GLY A 168 31.21 -26.71 -22.66
CA GLY A 168 31.90 -27.84 -22.01
C GLY A 168 32.27 -27.62 -20.54
N LEU A 169 31.86 -26.51 -19.90
CA LEU A 169 32.13 -26.29 -18.46
C LEU A 169 31.14 -27.11 -17.61
N PRO A 170 31.62 -27.76 -16.54
CA PRO A 170 30.72 -28.44 -15.63
C PRO A 170 29.71 -27.47 -15.03
N PRO A 171 28.45 -27.88 -14.78
CA PRO A 171 27.38 -27.02 -14.28
C PRO A 171 27.75 -26.23 -13.01
N ASP A 172 28.65 -26.76 -12.19
CA ASP A 172 29.12 -26.14 -10.95
C ASP A 172 30.16 -25.03 -11.17
N ALA A 173 30.69 -24.86 -12.38
CA ALA A 173 31.61 -23.78 -12.73
C ALA A 173 30.92 -22.46 -13.12
N ILE A 174 29.59 -22.51 -13.39
CA ILE A 174 28.82 -21.32 -13.75
C ILE A 174 28.28 -20.67 -12.46
N PRO A 175 28.57 -19.36 -12.23
CA PRO A 175 28.11 -18.69 -11.02
C PRO A 175 26.59 -18.64 -10.93
N PRO A 176 26.01 -18.74 -9.70
CA PRO A 176 24.58 -18.77 -9.50
C PRO A 176 23.94 -17.40 -9.55
N ILE A 177 22.68 -17.35 -9.99
CA ILE A 177 21.82 -16.17 -9.95
C ILE A 177 20.44 -16.54 -9.42
N VAL A 178 19.83 -15.64 -8.64
CA VAL A 178 18.41 -15.69 -8.26
C VAL A 178 17.72 -14.53 -8.95
N ILE A 179 16.58 -14.81 -9.62
CA ILE A 179 15.81 -13.83 -10.39
C ILE A 179 14.37 -13.74 -9.89
N GLY A 180 13.71 -12.62 -10.14
CA GLY A 180 12.29 -12.48 -9.83
C GLY A 180 11.40 -13.26 -10.78
N ASN A 181 10.20 -13.62 -10.34
CA ASN A 181 9.24 -14.44 -11.09
C ASN A 181 8.83 -13.79 -12.42
N GLU A 182 8.49 -12.52 -12.41
CA GLU A 182 8.08 -11.76 -13.61
C GLU A 182 9.22 -11.65 -14.64
N LEU A 183 10.45 -11.49 -14.14
CA LEU A 183 11.64 -11.50 -14.98
C LEU A 183 11.87 -12.89 -15.57
N ALA A 184 11.67 -13.95 -14.78
CA ALA A 184 11.76 -15.33 -15.24
C ALA A 184 10.72 -15.64 -16.34
N GLU A 185 9.48 -15.19 -16.19
CA GLU A 185 8.44 -15.33 -17.21
C GLU A 185 8.76 -14.58 -18.50
N THR A 186 9.23 -13.33 -18.38
CA THR A 186 9.67 -12.52 -19.55
C THR A 186 10.76 -13.21 -20.34
N LEU A 187 11.74 -13.78 -19.66
CA LEU A 187 12.86 -14.51 -20.28
C LEU A 187 12.49 -15.94 -20.67
N GLY A 188 11.38 -16.48 -20.14
CA GLY A 188 11.02 -17.88 -20.23
C GLY A 188 12.02 -18.78 -19.51
N ALA A 189 12.63 -18.30 -18.42
CA ALA A 189 13.68 -18.97 -17.68
C ALA A 189 13.12 -19.82 -16.54
N THR A 190 13.74 -20.97 -16.30
CA THR A 190 13.43 -21.89 -15.20
C THR A 190 14.68 -22.16 -14.38
N VAL A 191 14.51 -22.73 -13.18
CA VAL A 191 15.64 -23.14 -12.34
C VAL A 191 16.51 -24.17 -13.09
N GLY A 192 17.82 -23.92 -13.12
CA GLY A 192 18.79 -24.71 -13.88
C GLY A 192 19.21 -24.10 -15.22
N ASP A 193 18.44 -23.18 -15.78
CA ASP A 193 18.77 -22.52 -17.05
C ASP A 193 19.99 -21.60 -16.93
N THR A 194 20.65 -21.37 -18.04
CA THR A 194 21.79 -20.43 -18.12
C THR A 194 21.36 -19.14 -18.79
N LEU A 195 21.65 -18.02 -18.13
CA LEU A 195 21.39 -16.67 -18.59
C LEU A 195 22.70 -15.97 -18.93
N LEU A 196 22.68 -15.13 -19.95
CA LEU A 196 23.78 -14.24 -20.29
C LEU A 196 23.50 -12.84 -19.74
N LEU A 197 24.36 -12.36 -18.84
CA LEU A 197 24.30 -10.99 -18.30
C LEU A 197 25.32 -10.13 -19.03
N THR A 198 24.87 -8.99 -19.52
CA THR A 198 25.70 -7.99 -20.21
C THR A 198 25.70 -6.71 -19.40
N SER A 199 26.87 -6.32 -18.92
CA SER A 199 27.07 -5.03 -18.22
C SER A 199 27.43 -3.95 -19.24
N PRO A 200 26.66 -2.84 -19.28
CA PRO A 200 27.01 -1.68 -20.13
C PRO A 200 28.26 -0.93 -19.62
N GLN A 201 28.60 -1.07 -18.34
CA GLN A 201 29.80 -0.52 -17.72
C GLN A 201 31.01 -1.43 -18.03
N GLY A 202 31.34 -1.59 -19.31
CA GLY A 202 32.39 -2.48 -19.75
C GLY A 202 33.78 -2.07 -19.37
N GLU A 203 34.76 -2.79 -19.87
CA GLU A 203 36.19 -2.51 -19.65
C GLU A 203 36.69 -1.48 -20.67
N LEU A 204 37.38 -0.45 -20.19
CA LEU A 204 37.99 0.54 -21.06
C LEU A 204 39.21 -0.08 -21.75
N THR A 205 39.07 -0.42 -23.02
CA THR A 205 40.17 -0.94 -23.84
C THR A 205 40.76 0.15 -24.73
N PRO A 206 41.95 -0.02 -25.32
CA PRO A 206 42.51 0.92 -26.27
C PRO A 206 41.63 1.20 -27.49
N LEU A 207 40.68 0.31 -27.78
CA LEU A 207 39.70 0.43 -28.87
C LEU A 207 38.34 1.04 -28.42
N GLY A 208 38.21 1.43 -27.15
CA GLY A 208 36.98 1.99 -26.57
C GLY A 208 36.40 1.13 -25.47
N LEU A 209 35.20 1.49 -25.05
CA LEU A 209 34.44 0.78 -24.03
C LEU A 209 33.84 -0.52 -24.62
N VAL A 210 34.26 -1.68 -24.13
CA VAL A 210 33.74 -2.99 -24.53
C VAL A 210 32.84 -3.52 -23.47
N PRO A 211 31.52 -3.78 -23.75
CA PRO A 211 30.61 -4.36 -22.78
C PRO A 211 31.12 -5.71 -22.25
N ARG A 212 30.97 -5.92 -20.96
CA ARG A 212 31.34 -7.19 -20.34
C ARG A 212 30.12 -8.11 -20.24
N TYR A 213 30.31 -9.37 -20.55
CA TYR A 213 29.24 -10.37 -20.45
C TYR A 213 29.73 -11.62 -19.73
N GLN A 214 28.85 -12.19 -18.94
CA GLN A 214 29.10 -13.38 -18.16
C GLN A 214 27.85 -14.26 -18.11
N ARG A 215 28.05 -15.59 -18.12
CA ARG A 215 26.95 -16.55 -17.96
C ARG A 215 26.71 -16.85 -16.50
N PHE A 216 25.43 -16.98 -16.13
CA PHE A 216 24.98 -17.31 -14.79
C PHE A 216 23.93 -18.41 -14.87
N ARG A 217 23.91 -19.29 -13.87
CA ARG A 217 22.89 -20.34 -13.75
C ARG A 217 21.81 -19.94 -12.77
N VAL A 218 20.54 -20.04 -13.18
CA VAL A 218 19.40 -19.77 -12.31
C VAL A 218 19.31 -20.84 -11.23
N VAL A 219 19.48 -20.47 -9.96
CA VAL A 219 19.39 -21.38 -8.80
C VAL A 219 18.13 -21.16 -7.99
N GLY A 220 17.45 -20.03 -8.19
CA GLY A 220 16.20 -19.73 -7.51
C GLY A 220 15.40 -18.65 -8.23
N ILE A 221 14.09 -18.72 -8.05
CA ILE A 221 13.13 -17.73 -8.52
C ILE A 221 12.33 -17.25 -7.29
N PHE A 222 12.39 -15.96 -7.01
CA PHE A 222 11.67 -15.34 -5.90
C PHE A 222 10.40 -14.65 -6.40
N ALA A 223 9.37 -14.59 -5.54
CA ALA A 223 8.16 -13.82 -5.76
C ALA A 223 7.83 -13.05 -4.48
N SER A 224 8.13 -11.76 -4.49
CA SER A 224 7.88 -10.86 -3.37
C SER A 224 6.40 -10.43 -3.30
N GLY A 225 5.67 -10.61 -4.41
CA GLY A 225 4.33 -10.09 -4.61
C GLY A 225 4.31 -8.58 -4.86
N PHE A 226 5.46 -7.97 -5.14
CA PHE A 226 5.59 -6.59 -5.58
C PHE A 226 6.23 -6.59 -6.98
N TYR A 227 5.41 -6.33 -7.99
CA TYR A 227 5.77 -6.47 -9.40
C TYR A 227 7.09 -5.79 -9.77
N GLN A 228 7.36 -4.61 -9.21
CA GLN A 228 8.57 -3.86 -9.54
C GLN A 228 9.85 -4.61 -9.14
N TYR A 229 9.86 -5.32 -8.00
CA TYR A 229 10.99 -6.15 -7.60
C TYR A 229 11.02 -7.45 -8.42
N ASP A 230 9.88 -8.08 -8.59
CA ASP A 230 9.78 -9.37 -9.28
C ASP A 230 10.11 -9.28 -10.77
N SER A 231 9.90 -8.09 -11.40
CA SER A 231 10.18 -7.86 -12.82
C SER A 231 11.59 -7.33 -13.12
N SER A 232 12.28 -6.74 -12.13
CA SER A 232 13.52 -6.02 -12.42
C SER A 232 14.71 -6.39 -11.55
N TYR A 233 14.54 -7.13 -10.44
CA TYR A 233 15.66 -7.46 -9.56
C TYR A 233 16.21 -8.86 -9.82
N ALA A 234 17.54 -8.97 -9.67
CA ALA A 234 18.25 -10.24 -9.61
C ALA A 234 19.40 -10.17 -8.62
N PHE A 235 19.67 -11.30 -7.93
CA PHE A 235 20.68 -11.39 -6.89
C PHE A 235 21.86 -12.26 -7.34
N LEU A 236 23.05 -11.73 -7.15
CA LEU A 236 24.33 -12.43 -7.35
C LEU A 236 25.10 -12.48 -6.03
N ARG A 237 26.10 -13.35 -5.94
CA ARG A 237 27.12 -13.20 -4.91
C ARG A 237 27.87 -11.88 -5.11
N LEU A 238 28.24 -11.20 -4.03
CA LEU A 238 28.99 -9.95 -4.09
C LEU A 238 30.28 -10.07 -4.94
N ALA A 239 31.03 -11.15 -4.74
CA ALA A 239 32.26 -11.39 -5.49
C ALA A 239 32.02 -11.58 -7.01
N ASP A 240 30.89 -12.18 -7.41
CA ASP A 240 30.54 -12.39 -8.82
C ASP A 240 30.07 -11.08 -9.46
N ALA A 241 29.32 -10.26 -8.71
CA ALA A 241 28.92 -8.93 -9.15
C ALA A 241 30.13 -8.00 -9.30
N GLN A 242 31.06 -8.00 -8.34
CA GLN A 242 32.31 -7.23 -8.42
C GLN A 242 33.13 -7.60 -9.64
N ARG A 243 33.17 -8.89 -10.01
CA ARG A 243 33.80 -9.35 -11.25
C ARG A 243 33.05 -8.89 -12.50
N LEU A 244 31.73 -9.00 -12.52
CA LEU A 244 30.90 -8.60 -13.65
C LEU A 244 31.05 -7.10 -13.95
N PHE A 245 31.14 -6.27 -12.91
CA PHE A 245 31.28 -4.82 -13.04
C PHE A 245 32.75 -4.33 -13.08
N SER A 246 33.72 -5.23 -12.94
CA SER A 246 35.17 -4.89 -12.89
C SER A 246 35.53 -3.95 -11.73
N GLU A 247 34.84 -4.06 -10.60
CA GLU A 247 35.03 -3.21 -9.42
C GLU A 247 35.42 -4.07 -8.19
N PRO A 248 36.72 -4.47 -8.12
CA PRO A 248 37.20 -5.29 -7.00
C PRO A 248 37.11 -4.51 -5.68
N ASP A 249 36.65 -5.20 -4.63
CA ASP A 249 36.45 -4.69 -3.25
C ASP A 249 35.60 -3.42 -3.12
N LEU A 250 34.78 -3.13 -4.12
CA LEU A 250 33.81 -2.03 -4.11
C LEU A 250 32.44 -2.51 -3.75
N ILE A 251 31.72 -1.73 -2.93
CA ILE A 251 30.29 -1.82 -2.75
C ILE A 251 29.64 -0.47 -3.06
N SER A 252 28.39 -0.46 -3.51
CA SER A 252 27.66 0.78 -3.75
C SER A 252 26.91 1.24 -2.51
N VAL A 253 26.53 0.33 -1.62
CA VAL A 253 25.64 0.59 -0.50
C VAL A 253 25.96 -0.28 0.72
N LEU A 254 25.74 0.29 1.91
CA LEU A 254 25.55 -0.47 3.14
C LEU A 254 24.07 -0.38 3.51
N SER A 255 23.39 -1.52 3.53
CA SER A 255 21.97 -1.65 3.81
C SER A 255 21.77 -2.01 5.27
N PHE A 256 20.89 -1.26 5.97
CA PHE A 256 20.63 -1.41 7.41
C PHE A 256 19.20 -1.83 7.67
N ARG A 257 19.03 -2.76 8.60
CA ARG A 257 17.76 -3.05 9.26
C ARG A 257 17.76 -2.40 10.63
N ILE A 258 16.70 -1.71 10.96
CA ILE A 258 16.51 -1.03 12.26
C ILE A 258 15.32 -1.64 13.00
N ASP A 259 15.27 -1.44 14.30
CA ASP A 259 14.22 -1.96 15.20
C ASP A 259 12.90 -1.20 15.01
N ASP A 260 12.92 0.12 14.82
CA ASP A 260 11.75 0.95 14.60
C ASP A 260 11.78 1.64 13.23
N LEU A 261 10.89 1.22 12.34
CA LEU A 261 10.74 1.73 10.98
C LEU A 261 10.43 3.23 10.88
N TYR A 262 9.72 3.77 11.87
CA TYR A 262 9.33 5.17 11.87
C TYR A 262 10.49 6.09 12.26
N GLN A 263 11.53 5.55 12.87
CA GLN A 263 12.76 6.27 13.20
C GLN A 263 13.82 6.21 12.08
N ALA A 264 13.50 5.63 10.92
CA ALA A 264 14.45 5.45 9.82
C ALA A 264 15.12 6.75 9.36
N GLN A 265 14.43 7.88 9.41
CA GLN A 265 15.01 9.17 9.07
C GLN A 265 16.02 9.65 10.12
N GLN A 266 15.70 9.49 11.40
CA GLN A 266 16.59 9.88 12.49
C GLN A 266 17.84 8.99 12.52
N VAL A 267 17.64 7.67 12.48
CA VAL A 267 18.75 6.70 12.46
C VAL A 267 19.60 6.87 11.21
N GLY A 268 19.00 7.18 10.06
CA GLY A 268 19.73 7.51 8.84
C GLY A 268 20.68 8.69 9.05
N HIS A 269 20.21 9.75 9.67
CA HIS A 269 21.05 10.92 9.97
C HIS A 269 22.19 10.62 10.99
N GLU A 270 21.91 9.79 11.99
CA GLU A 270 22.90 9.32 12.95
C GLU A 270 23.98 8.46 12.27
N LEU A 271 23.57 7.59 11.32
CA LEU A 271 24.48 6.79 10.51
C LEU A 271 25.36 7.65 9.59
N GLU A 272 24.81 8.72 8.97
CA GLU A 272 25.59 9.68 8.19
C GLU A 272 26.67 10.35 9.04
N GLN A 273 26.31 10.84 10.21
CA GLN A 273 27.26 11.48 11.13
C GLN A 273 28.34 10.49 11.60
N ALA A 274 27.96 9.26 11.92
CA ALA A 274 28.89 8.23 12.33
C ALA A 274 29.81 7.75 11.18
N ALA A 275 29.31 7.75 9.94
CA ALA A 275 30.11 7.40 8.75
C ALA A 275 31.12 8.50 8.40
N GLY A 276 30.75 9.76 8.65
CA GLY A 276 31.59 10.93 8.36
C GLY A 276 31.23 11.63 7.03
N ASN A 277 32.00 12.64 6.68
CA ASN A 277 31.73 13.46 5.49
C ASN A 277 31.76 12.63 4.19
N GLY A 278 30.84 12.93 3.28
CA GLY A 278 30.77 12.29 1.96
C GLY A 278 29.87 11.05 1.90
N PHE A 279 29.14 10.75 3.00
CA PHE A 279 28.11 9.72 3.02
C PHE A 279 26.71 10.36 3.08
N GLN A 280 25.76 9.67 2.51
CA GLN A 280 24.35 10.03 2.55
C GLN A 280 23.52 8.78 2.84
N ALA A 281 22.63 8.88 3.79
CA ALA A 281 21.64 7.84 4.06
C ALA A 281 20.33 8.16 3.32
N THR A 282 19.73 7.13 2.76
CA THR A 282 18.41 7.20 2.15
C THR A 282 17.53 6.18 2.85
N ASN A 283 16.37 6.58 3.33
CA ASN A 283 15.45 5.68 3.99
C ASN A 283 14.39 5.13 3.01
N TRP A 284 13.69 4.07 3.42
CA TRP A 284 12.67 3.40 2.61
C TRP A 284 11.54 4.33 2.14
N MET A 285 11.21 5.40 2.90
CA MET A 285 10.19 6.38 2.51
C MET A 285 10.69 7.32 1.41
N GLU A 286 11.97 7.70 1.45
CA GLU A 286 12.60 8.54 0.43
C GLU A 286 12.81 7.78 -0.87
N GLN A 287 13.23 6.52 -0.80
CA GLN A 287 13.35 5.64 -1.97
C GLN A 287 12.02 5.48 -2.71
N ASN A 288 10.91 5.43 -1.97
CA ASN A 288 9.57 5.27 -2.51
C ASN A 288 8.76 6.58 -2.52
N ARG A 289 9.43 7.74 -2.55
CA ARG A 289 8.81 9.07 -2.43
C ARG A 289 7.67 9.31 -3.42
N GLU A 290 7.83 8.86 -4.66
CA GLU A 290 6.81 9.04 -5.70
C GLU A 290 5.55 8.22 -5.40
N LEU A 291 5.70 7.01 -4.88
CA LEU A 291 4.59 6.19 -4.42
C LEU A 291 3.85 6.87 -3.25
N PHE A 292 4.59 7.39 -2.25
CA PHE A 292 3.98 8.11 -1.13
C PHE A 292 3.27 9.39 -1.55
N ARG A 293 3.79 10.10 -2.57
CA ARG A 293 3.12 11.26 -3.17
C ARG A 293 1.83 10.85 -3.86
N ALA A 294 1.83 9.75 -4.61
CA ALA A 294 0.65 9.21 -5.26
C ALA A 294 -0.42 8.80 -4.24
N LEU A 295 -0.05 8.10 -3.16
CA LEU A 295 -0.94 7.72 -2.07
C LEU A 295 -1.53 8.94 -1.34
N LYS A 296 -0.74 10.01 -1.16
CA LYS A 296 -1.22 11.27 -0.57
C LYS A 296 -2.22 11.97 -1.48
N LEU A 297 -1.96 12.00 -2.79
CA LEU A 297 -2.89 12.55 -3.77
C LEU A 297 -4.20 11.76 -3.80
N GLU A 298 -4.11 10.43 -3.81
CA GLU A 298 -5.27 9.54 -3.73
C GLU A 298 -6.10 9.83 -2.46
N GLN A 299 -5.46 10.01 -1.31
CA GLN A 299 -6.14 10.36 -0.07
C GLN A 299 -6.94 11.67 -0.19
N VAL A 300 -6.37 12.70 -0.83
CA VAL A 300 -7.05 13.98 -1.06
C VAL A 300 -8.24 13.81 -2.00
N VAL A 301 -8.07 13.09 -3.11
CA VAL A 301 -9.15 12.81 -4.07
C VAL A 301 -10.27 12.00 -3.40
N THR A 302 -9.92 10.96 -2.66
CA THR A 302 -10.86 10.15 -1.89
C THR A 302 -11.63 11.02 -0.91
N PHE A 303 -10.95 11.91 -0.15
CA PHE A 303 -11.61 12.83 0.77
C PHE A 303 -12.62 13.75 0.06
N ILE A 304 -12.30 14.29 -1.12
CA ILE A 304 -13.22 15.12 -1.91
C ILE A 304 -14.44 14.30 -2.34
N VAL A 305 -14.23 13.10 -2.86
CA VAL A 305 -15.32 12.20 -3.28
C VAL A 305 -16.22 11.85 -2.09
N LEU A 306 -15.63 11.52 -0.95
CA LEU A 306 -16.36 11.23 0.27
C LEU A 306 -17.18 12.44 0.75
N ALA A 307 -16.60 13.64 0.70
CA ALA A 307 -17.31 14.88 1.04
C ALA A 307 -18.52 15.12 0.12
N LEU A 308 -18.40 14.82 -1.18
CA LEU A 308 -19.53 14.89 -2.12
C LEU A 308 -20.61 13.88 -1.81
N ILE A 309 -20.27 12.63 -1.48
CA ILE A 309 -21.24 11.59 -1.10
C ILE A 309 -22.00 12.01 0.15
N VAL A 310 -21.30 12.54 1.17
CA VAL A 310 -21.92 13.05 2.41
C VAL A 310 -22.82 14.23 2.10
N MET A 311 -22.43 15.14 1.22
CA MET A 311 -23.24 16.28 0.80
C MET A 311 -24.55 15.81 0.13
N VAL A 312 -24.49 14.83 -0.78
CA VAL A 312 -25.66 14.25 -1.43
C VAL A 312 -26.60 13.59 -0.41
N ALA A 313 -26.03 12.85 0.55
CA ALA A 313 -26.83 12.26 1.64
C ALA A 313 -27.53 13.33 2.49
N ALA A 314 -26.86 14.43 2.81
CA ALA A 314 -27.43 15.56 3.54
C ALA A 314 -28.57 16.25 2.76
N LEU A 315 -28.40 16.46 1.46
CA LEU A 315 -29.46 17.00 0.59
C LEU A 315 -30.68 16.07 0.53
N ASN A 316 -30.45 14.77 0.47
CA ASN A 316 -31.53 13.79 0.49
C ASN A 316 -32.37 13.88 1.79
N ILE A 317 -31.71 13.98 2.96
CA ILE A 317 -32.39 14.18 4.25
C ILE A 317 -33.16 15.50 4.26
N LEU A 318 -32.57 16.58 3.76
CA LEU A 318 -33.18 17.91 3.70
C LEU A 318 -34.48 17.88 2.86
N ILE A 319 -34.41 17.30 1.66
CA ILE A 319 -35.55 17.19 0.74
C ILE A 319 -36.65 16.33 1.39
N ALA A 320 -36.29 15.16 1.93
CA ALA A 320 -37.23 14.24 2.56
C ALA A 320 -37.95 14.86 3.73
N LEU A 321 -37.26 15.54 4.64
CA LEU A 321 -37.88 16.20 5.79
C LEU A 321 -38.70 17.41 5.38
N THR A 322 -38.30 18.20 4.39
CA THR A 322 -39.07 19.31 3.87
C THR A 322 -40.41 18.81 3.32
N MET A 323 -40.37 17.74 2.51
CA MET A 323 -41.60 17.14 1.95
C MET A 323 -42.52 16.57 3.06
N MET A 324 -41.92 15.96 4.06
CA MET A 324 -42.63 15.44 5.23
C MET A 324 -43.31 16.56 6.04
N VAL A 325 -42.63 17.71 6.24
CA VAL A 325 -43.19 18.89 6.90
C VAL A 325 -44.38 19.40 6.11
N MET A 326 -44.28 19.53 4.80
CA MET A 326 -45.38 19.99 3.93
C MET A 326 -46.59 19.08 4.02
N GLU A 327 -46.39 17.76 3.99
CA GLU A 327 -47.50 16.79 4.09
C GLU A 327 -48.16 16.76 5.49
N LYS A 328 -47.36 17.07 6.55
CA LYS A 328 -47.84 17.11 7.94
C LYS A 328 -48.24 18.49 8.43
N THR A 329 -48.35 19.49 7.57
CA THR A 329 -48.67 20.88 7.93
C THR A 329 -49.99 20.96 8.70
N ARG A 330 -51.02 20.19 8.31
CA ARG A 330 -52.32 20.14 9.02
C ARG A 330 -52.18 19.52 10.41
N ASP A 331 -51.47 18.41 10.55
CA ASP A 331 -51.22 17.75 11.84
C ASP A 331 -50.45 18.69 12.79
N ILE A 332 -49.47 19.45 12.26
CA ILE A 332 -48.70 20.45 13.00
C ILE A 332 -49.63 21.58 13.50
N ALA A 333 -50.50 22.11 12.63
CA ALA A 333 -51.43 23.16 12.95
C ALA A 333 -52.39 22.73 14.07
N VAL A 334 -52.93 21.52 14.00
CA VAL A 334 -53.79 20.93 15.03
C VAL A 334 -53.04 20.80 16.36
N MET A 335 -51.81 20.28 16.36
CA MET A 335 -50.99 20.19 17.59
C MET A 335 -50.74 21.57 18.21
N MET A 336 -50.41 22.58 17.40
CA MET A 336 -50.17 23.94 17.87
C MET A 336 -51.47 24.59 18.43
N SER A 337 -52.66 24.30 17.86
CA SER A 337 -53.93 24.78 18.39
C SER A 337 -54.28 24.13 19.75
N PHE A 338 -53.78 22.94 20.05
CA PHE A 338 -53.85 22.29 21.36
C PHE A 338 -52.75 22.73 22.35
N GLY A 339 -51.94 23.76 22.02
CA GLY A 339 -50.98 24.39 22.93
C GLY A 339 -49.55 23.86 22.84
N VAL A 340 -49.22 23.03 21.81
CA VAL A 340 -47.85 22.62 21.56
C VAL A 340 -47.04 23.84 21.06
N SER A 341 -45.92 24.17 21.72
CA SER A 341 -45.10 25.32 21.35
C SER A 341 -44.28 25.08 20.07
N ALA A 342 -43.98 26.14 19.31
CA ALA A 342 -43.11 26.09 18.12
C ALA A 342 -41.77 25.43 18.39
N THR A 343 -41.24 25.61 19.61
CA THR A 343 -39.96 24.99 20.03
C THR A 343 -40.08 23.45 20.16
N GLN A 344 -41.24 22.96 20.63
CA GLN A 344 -41.49 21.54 20.72
C GLN A 344 -41.69 20.92 19.33
N VAL A 345 -42.37 21.60 18.41
CA VAL A 345 -42.50 21.18 17.01
C VAL A 345 -41.13 21.07 16.37
N ARG A 346 -40.30 22.09 16.51
CA ARG A 346 -38.90 22.06 16.00
C ARG A 346 -38.14 20.86 16.55
N ARG A 347 -38.22 20.56 17.84
CA ARG A 347 -37.56 19.39 18.46
C ARG A 347 -38.05 18.06 17.91
N ILE A 348 -39.38 17.94 17.64
CA ILE A 348 -39.96 16.72 17.06
C ILE A 348 -39.28 16.42 15.70
N PHE A 349 -39.21 17.39 14.80
CA PHE A 349 -38.60 17.19 13.47
C PHE A 349 -37.09 17.02 13.53
N LEU A 350 -36.37 17.68 14.45
CA LEU A 350 -34.94 17.41 14.70
C LEU A 350 -34.69 15.97 15.16
N LEU A 351 -35.50 15.49 16.12
CA LEU A 351 -35.41 14.12 16.61
C LEU A 351 -35.76 13.10 15.52
N GLN A 352 -36.74 13.41 14.68
CA GLN A 352 -37.13 12.56 13.57
C GLN A 352 -35.99 12.41 12.54
N GLY A 353 -35.35 13.51 12.13
CA GLY A 353 -34.17 13.45 11.24
C GLY A 353 -33.02 12.69 11.87
N LEU A 354 -32.78 12.88 13.17
CA LEU A 354 -31.76 12.13 13.90
C LEU A 354 -32.04 10.64 13.97
N LEU A 355 -33.31 10.23 14.14
CA LEU A 355 -33.72 8.82 14.12
C LEU A 355 -33.54 8.18 12.73
N ILE A 356 -33.93 8.89 11.66
CA ILE A 356 -33.73 8.42 10.28
C ILE A 356 -32.22 8.22 10.01
N SER A 357 -31.41 9.20 10.37
CA SER A 357 -29.98 9.16 10.18
C SER A 357 -29.31 8.08 11.03
N SER A 358 -29.69 7.92 12.30
CA SER A 358 -29.11 6.89 13.16
C SER A 358 -29.41 5.48 12.67
N LEU A 359 -30.63 5.22 12.21
CA LEU A 359 -31.01 3.95 11.60
C LEU A 359 -30.28 3.72 10.28
N GLY A 360 -30.23 4.74 9.41
CA GLY A 360 -29.51 4.67 8.15
C GLY A 360 -28.02 4.45 8.36
N THR A 361 -27.40 5.17 9.30
CA THR A 361 -25.97 5.01 9.64
C THR A 361 -25.68 3.61 10.19
N ALA A 362 -26.50 3.12 11.13
CA ALA A 362 -26.32 1.77 11.68
C ALA A 362 -26.42 0.67 10.62
N LEU A 363 -27.43 0.76 9.73
CA LEU A 363 -27.57 -0.15 8.60
C LEU A 363 -26.42 -0.01 7.60
N GLY A 364 -26.00 1.21 7.29
CA GLY A 364 -24.88 1.48 6.39
C GLY A 364 -23.55 0.96 6.91
N LEU A 365 -23.28 1.14 8.20
CA LEU A 365 -22.11 0.55 8.87
C LEU A 365 -22.15 -0.97 8.78
N ALA A 366 -23.27 -1.60 9.14
CA ALA A 366 -23.42 -3.05 9.10
C ALA A 366 -23.18 -3.60 7.68
N LEU A 367 -23.80 -2.98 6.67
CA LEU A 367 -23.64 -3.39 5.26
C LEU A 367 -22.23 -3.11 4.74
N GLY A 368 -21.65 -1.95 5.05
CA GLY A 368 -20.30 -1.59 4.64
C GLY A 368 -19.23 -2.51 5.23
N TYR A 369 -19.34 -2.83 6.53
CA TYR A 369 -18.44 -3.81 7.17
C TYR A 369 -18.65 -5.22 6.63
N ALA A 370 -19.90 -5.66 6.46
CA ALA A 370 -20.17 -6.98 5.87
C ALA A 370 -19.59 -7.10 4.46
N ALA A 371 -19.78 -6.08 3.61
CA ALA A 371 -19.22 -6.06 2.26
C ALA A 371 -17.68 -6.06 2.28
N SER A 372 -17.06 -5.28 3.17
CA SER A 372 -15.59 -5.24 3.31
C SER A 372 -15.01 -6.56 3.82
N LEU A 373 -15.65 -7.22 4.78
CA LEU A 373 -15.23 -8.52 5.28
C LEU A 373 -15.39 -9.62 4.22
N VAL A 374 -16.49 -9.62 3.48
CA VAL A 374 -16.69 -10.54 2.36
C VAL A 374 -15.64 -10.31 1.28
N GLY A 375 -15.38 -9.06 0.91
CA GLY A 375 -14.35 -8.68 -0.05
C GLY A 375 -12.95 -9.13 0.37
N SER A 376 -12.60 -8.96 1.64
CA SER A 376 -11.31 -9.40 2.21
C SER A 376 -11.16 -10.93 2.22
N HIS A 377 -12.25 -11.66 2.53
CA HIS A 377 -12.21 -13.12 2.64
C HIS A 377 -12.13 -13.81 1.28
N TYR A 378 -12.97 -13.40 0.34
CA TYR A 378 -13.07 -14.07 -0.97
C TYR A 378 -12.10 -13.56 -2.02
N ARG A 379 -11.44 -12.40 -1.83
CA ARG A 379 -10.46 -11.80 -2.74
C ARG A 379 -10.89 -11.85 -4.21
N PHE A 380 -12.19 -11.66 -4.50
CA PHE A 380 -12.76 -11.86 -5.84
C PHE A 380 -12.36 -10.77 -6.85
N ILE A 381 -11.79 -9.65 -6.41
CA ILE A 381 -11.30 -8.60 -7.30
C ILE A 381 -9.80 -8.80 -7.48
N HIS A 382 -9.43 -9.44 -8.61
CA HIS A 382 -8.05 -9.57 -9.03
C HIS A 382 -7.65 -8.32 -9.80
N LEU A 383 -6.45 -7.84 -9.52
CA LEU A 383 -5.83 -6.71 -10.19
C LEU A 383 -4.69 -7.21 -11.06
N ASP A 384 -4.40 -6.47 -12.14
CA ASP A 384 -3.21 -6.73 -12.92
C ASP A 384 -1.97 -6.24 -12.16
N ALA A 385 -1.14 -7.17 -11.70
CA ALA A 385 0.04 -6.88 -10.90
C ALA A 385 1.04 -5.95 -11.62
N SER A 386 1.08 -6.00 -12.96
CA SER A 386 1.94 -5.14 -13.78
C SER A 386 1.58 -3.65 -13.67
N VAL A 387 0.30 -3.35 -13.41
CA VAL A 387 -0.23 -1.98 -13.31
C VAL A 387 -0.31 -1.51 -11.85
N TYR A 388 -0.84 -2.37 -10.97
CA TYR A 388 -1.18 -2.00 -9.59
C TYR A 388 -0.15 -2.44 -8.55
N SER A 389 0.86 -3.22 -8.95
CA SER A 389 1.89 -3.80 -8.08
C SER A 389 1.36 -4.74 -6.99
N ILE A 390 0.07 -5.08 -7.03
CA ILE A 390 -0.62 -6.00 -6.14
C ILE A 390 -1.59 -6.89 -6.92
N ASP A 391 -1.76 -8.15 -6.51
CA ASP A 391 -2.54 -9.16 -7.23
C ASP A 391 -4.05 -9.11 -6.95
N TYR A 392 -4.46 -8.50 -5.83
CA TYR A 392 -5.86 -8.43 -5.39
C TYR A 392 -6.14 -7.12 -4.67
N LEU A 393 -7.41 -6.71 -4.63
CA LEU A 393 -7.85 -5.52 -3.93
C LEU A 393 -7.96 -5.82 -2.42
N PRO A 394 -7.10 -5.23 -1.56
CA PRO A 394 -7.14 -5.47 -0.12
C PRO A 394 -8.22 -4.62 0.55
N PHE A 395 -8.95 -5.22 1.49
CA PHE A 395 -9.93 -4.52 2.33
C PHE A 395 -9.48 -4.58 3.79
N ALA A 396 -9.26 -3.43 4.41
CA ALA A 396 -8.88 -3.31 5.82
C ALA A 396 -9.80 -2.33 6.56
N PRO A 397 -11.03 -2.74 6.92
CA PRO A 397 -11.96 -1.88 7.67
C PRO A 397 -11.42 -1.61 9.08
N GLN A 398 -11.37 -0.34 9.50
CA GLN A 398 -10.90 0.09 10.81
C GLN A 398 -12.07 0.58 11.67
N LEU A 399 -12.04 0.30 12.97
CA LEU A 399 -13.05 0.79 13.93
C LEU A 399 -13.03 2.32 14.04
N THR A 400 -11.89 2.94 13.90
CA THR A 400 -11.73 4.40 13.87
C THR A 400 -12.57 5.04 12.76
N ASP A 401 -12.60 4.40 11.59
CA ASP A 401 -13.38 4.87 10.43
C ASP A 401 -14.88 4.79 10.71
N ALA A 402 -15.34 3.73 11.38
CA ALA A 402 -16.75 3.61 11.79
C ALA A 402 -17.19 4.76 12.69
N VAL A 403 -16.38 5.10 13.70
CA VAL A 403 -16.68 6.20 14.62
C VAL A 403 -16.67 7.54 13.89
N LEU A 404 -15.68 7.76 13.03
CA LEU A 404 -15.56 9.00 12.24
C LEU A 404 -16.75 9.14 11.28
N VAL A 405 -17.08 8.11 10.52
CA VAL A 405 -18.20 8.11 9.57
C VAL A 405 -19.53 8.28 10.30
N ALA A 406 -19.73 7.62 11.44
CA ALA A 406 -20.92 7.81 12.26
C ALA A 406 -21.05 9.26 12.76
N ALA A 407 -19.97 9.83 13.27
CA ALA A 407 -19.96 11.21 13.77
C ALA A 407 -20.26 12.22 12.63
N VAL A 408 -19.62 12.05 11.47
CA VAL A 408 -19.85 12.91 10.30
C VAL A 408 -21.27 12.76 9.78
N SER A 409 -21.79 11.53 9.62
CA SER A 409 -23.14 11.27 9.13
C SER A 409 -24.20 11.87 10.06
N LEU A 410 -24.08 11.68 11.37
CA LEU A 410 -25.01 12.25 12.35
C LEU A 410 -24.89 13.77 12.43
N GLY A 411 -23.69 14.32 12.39
CA GLY A 411 -23.44 15.77 12.37
C GLY A 411 -24.05 16.44 11.13
N MET A 412 -23.82 15.88 9.94
CA MET A 412 -24.42 16.39 8.70
C MET A 412 -25.94 16.26 8.68
N SER A 413 -26.48 15.16 9.21
CA SER A 413 -27.92 14.99 9.36
C SER A 413 -28.52 16.07 10.28
N LEU A 414 -27.86 16.35 11.38
CA LEU A 414 -28.30 17.41 12.30
C LEU A 414 -28.34 18.77 11.58
N LEU A 415 -27.30 19.11 10.83
CA LEU A 415 -27.24 20.34 10.03
C LEU A 415 -28.35 20.40 8.98
N ALA A 416 -28.52 19.31 8.22
CA ALA A 416 -29.55 19.22 7.17
C ALA A 416 -30.97 19.33 7.74
N THR A 417 -31.22 18.91 8.98
CA THR A 417 -32.53 18.95 9.62
C THR A 417 -32.90 20.31 10.23
N LEU A 418 -31.92 21.21 10.39
CA LEU A 418 -32.15 22.53 10.99
C LEU A 418 -33.14 23.38 10.19
N TYR A 419 -33.01 23.39 8.86
CA TYR A 419 -33.88 24.19 7.99
C TYR A 419 -35.32 23.65 7.99
N PRO A 420 -35.61 22.36 7.70
CA PRO A 420 -36.96 21.84 7.70
C PRO A 420 -37.64 21.94 9.08
N SER A 421 -36.90 21.70 10.16
CA SER A 421 -37.44 21.80 11.51
C SER A 421 -37.84 23.23 11.92
N SER A 422 -37.09 24.22 11.46
CA SER A 422 -37.44 25.62 11.68
C SER A 422 -38.60 26.06 10.80
N SER A 423 -38.71 25.55 9.58
CA SER A 423 -39.87 25.77 8.71
C SER A 423 -41.14 25.20 9.31
N ALA A 424 -41.09 23.96 9.86
CA ALA A 424 -42.23 23.36 10.58
C ALA A 424 -42.71 24.18 11.80
N ALA A 425 -41.78 24.83 12.51
CA ALA A 425 -42.09 25.67 13.66
C ALA A 425 -42.75 27.02 13.31
N ARG A 426 -42.70 27.43 12.05
CA ARG A 426 -43.30 28.68 11.54
C ARG A 426 -44.69 28.50 10.90
N VAL A 427 -45.24 27.34 10.91
CA VAL A 427 -46.59 27.07 10.41
C VAL A 427 -47.62 27.87 11.22
N LEU A 428 -48.41 28.69 10.55
CA LEU A 428 -49.49 29.44 11.16
C LEU A 428 -50.75 28.58 11.23
N PRO A 429 -51.27 28.26 12.45
CA PRO A 429 -52.43 27.36 12.60
C PRO A 429 -53.69 27.85 11.86
N ALA A 430 -53.89 29.18 11.87
CA ALA A 430 -55.08 29.80 11.23
C ALA A 430 -55.05 29.66 9.69
N GLU A 431 -53.90 29.75 9.04
CA GLU A 431 -53.78 29.60 7.60
C GLU A 431 -53.84 28.11 7.18
N ALA A 432 -53.15 27.24 7.91
CA ALA A 432 -53.08 25.82 7.59
C ALA A 432 -54.42 25.07 7.77
N LEU A 433 -55.34 25.62 8.58
CA LEU A 433 -56.69 25.05 8.80
C LEU A 433 -57.73 25.70 7.91
N ARG A 434 -57.45 26.82 7.24
CA ARG A 434 -58.37 27.59 6.41
C ARG A 434 -58.45 27.11 4.97
N TYR A 435 -57.39 26.54 4.43
CA TYR A 435 -57.34 26.02 3.09
C TYR A 435 -57.71 24.53 3.06
N GLU A 436 -58.91 24.24 2.57
CA GLU A 436 -59.27 22.93 2.00
C GLU A 436 -58.84 22.83 0.55
#